data_275f569f13c0a00de6e5b4ab1a8c931e
#
_entry.id   275f569f13c0a00de6e5b4ab1a8c931e
#
_cell.length_a   1.000
_cell.length_b   1.000
_cell.length_c   1.000
_cell.angle_alpha   90.00
_cell.angle_beta   90.00
_cell.angle_gamma   90.00
#
_symmetry.space_group_name_H-M   'P 1'
#
loop_
_entity.id
_entity.type
_entity.pdbx_description
1 polymer ?
#
loop_
_entity_poly.entity_id
_entity_poly.type
_entity_poly.pdbx_seq_one_letter_code
_entity_poly.pdbx_strand_id
1 'polypeptide(L)'
;ELAKSINENRKVEFLYSDFDKIDEDGKRFDPSFWPDWSPHTLTSQMYTTHITCYKREVIEELGGLVKGTEGAQDWDLVLRYVTRGNWRVIHIPKILYHWRVYPGSTALANSGSKDWAYKNQRYVLERYLKRRKLKGKVLEGSFEGSWRVKFNIINNPKVSIVIPTRDKVEYLRRAVESIKEHTKYSNYEIIIVNNRSEEKETREYFKEISKERNIRVIDFDKPFHFGKLYNWVSKKIDGEYMLMLNNDIKVLSDGWLSSMLEWCQLPEVGCVGAKLYYPNGKIQHAGVIVGAGGAAAHSHRLMDGNSFGYEGALVNIRNYLALTGACLMIKRKVFIDIGGFDIQFDPAYQDVDLGIRLYERGLYNVYTPYSQLIHYESISRFEDKGLESDEINAIKLRKKWPQYIER
;
A
#
# COMPACT_ATOMS: atom_id res chain seq x y z
N GLU A 1 -7.38 28.75 9.85
CA GLU A 1 -6.96 27.78 8.85
C GLU A 1 -8.17 27.10 8.21
N LEU A 2 -9.11 26.50 8.97
CA LEU A 2 -10.31 25.83 8.40
C LEU A 2 -11.07 26.76 7.44
N ALA A 3 -11.43 27.99 7.88
CA ALA A 3 -12.12 28.96 7.03
C ALA A 3 -11.33 29.34 5.77
N LYS A 4 -9.99 29.45 5.89
CA LYS A 4 -9.10 29.70 4.76
C LYS A 4 -9.20 28.56 3.73
N SER A 5 -9.02 27.31 4.17
CA SER A 5 -9.10 26.14 3.30
C SER A 5 -10.45 25.99 2.61
N ILE A 6 -11.56 26.31 3.31
CA ILE A 6 -12.91 26.31 2.73
C ILE A 6 -13.05 27.41 1.66
N ASN A 7 -12.51 28.60 1.91
CA ASN A 7 -12.58 29.71 0.97
C ASN A 7 -11.79 29.47 -0.32
N GLU A 8 -10.61 28.81 -0.18
CA GLU A 8 -9.76 28.42 -1.30
C GLU A 8 -10.34 27.24 -2.10
N ASN A 9 -11.11 26.37 -1.43
CA ASN A 9 -11.67 25.15 -2.01
C ASN A 9 -13.17 25.02 -1.72
N ARG A 10 -14.00 25.81 -2.39
CA ARG A 10 -15.46 25.86 -2.18
C ARG A 10 -16.20 24.52 -2.35
N LYS A 11 -15.56 23.54 -3.00
CA LYS A 11 -16.13 22.20 -3.21
C LYS A 11 -15.77 21.20 -2.11
N VAL A 12 -14.95 21.58 -1.12
CA VAL A 12 -14.57 20.69 -0.03
C VAL A 12 -15.78 20.28 0.80
N GLU A 13 -15.82 19.04 1.22
CA GLU A 13 -16.91 18.46 2.01
C GLU A 13 -16.46 18.01 3.38
N PHE A 14 -15.17 17.66 3.50
CA PHE A 14 -14.57 17.15 4.72
C PHE A 14 -13.14 17.69 4.85
N LEU A 15 -12.81 18.25 6.02
CA LEU A 15 -11.46 18.66 6.39
C LEU A 15 -11.04 17.97 7.68
N TYR A 16 -9.76 17.69 7.80
CA TYR A 16 -9.14 17.25 9.04
C TYR A 16 -7.75 17.84 9.17
N SER A 17 -7.21 17.84 10.39
CA SER A 17 -5.88 18.39 10.68
C SER A 17 -5.05 17.42 11.53
N ASP A 18 -3.80 17.79 11.72
CA ASP A 18 -2.93 17.20 12.73
C ASP A 18 -3.32 17.68 14.13
N PHE A 19 -2.90 16.94 15.16
CA PHE A 19 -3.13 17.29 16.54
C PHE A 19 -1.93 16.93 17.42
N ASP A 20 -1.91 17.42 18.63
CA ASP A 20 -1.01 16.96 19.68
C ASP A 20 -1.76 16.79 21.02
N LYS A 21 -1.06 16.38 22.04
CA LYS A 21 -1.60 16.29 23.40
C LYS A 21 -1.14 17.47 24.24
N ILE A 22 -1.96 17.83 25.22
CA ILE A 22 -1.66 18.86 26.23
C ILE A 22 -1.98 18.32 27.61
N ASP A 23 -1.06 18.46 28.56
CA ASP A 23 -1.25 18.06 29.96
C ASP A 23 -1.99 19.12 30.79
N GLU A 24 -2.16 18.86 32.11
CA GLU A 24 -2.84 19.77 33.04
C GLU A 24 -2.07 21.08 33.24
N ASP A 25 -0.74 21.08 33.09
CA ASP A 25 0.14 22.25 33.20
C ASP A 25 0.21 23.07 31.92
N GLY A 26 -0.48 22.63 30.84
CA GLY A 26 -0.48 23.29 29.56
C GLY A 26 0.71 22.96 28.65
N LYS A 27 1.54 21.97 29.01
CA LYS A 27 2.65 21.52 28.19
C LYS A 27 2.17 20.62 27.06
N ARG A 28 2.58 20.96 25.82
CA ARG A 28 2.27 20.18 24.62
C ARG A 28 3.29 19.06 24.43
N PHE A 29 2.80 17.88 23.97
CA PHE A 29 3.62 16.70 23.72
C PHE A 29 2.92 15.75 22.75
N ASP A 30 3.61 14.71 22.31
CA ASP A 30 3.11 13.60 21.48
C ASP A 30 2.32 14.09 20.25
N PRO A 31 2.97 14.82 19.31
CA PRO A 31 2.30 15.29 18.10
C PRO A 31 1.98 14.13 17.17
N SER A 32 0.78 14.15 16.60
CA SER A 32 0.30 13.18 15.60
C SER A 32 0.15 13.89 14.24
N PHE A 33 1.00 13.51 13.30
CA PHE A 33 0.97 13.96 11.90
C PHE A 33 0.38 12.89 11.00
N TRP A 34 -0.66 13.24 10.28
CA TRP A 34 -1.43 12.28 9.50
C TRP A 34 -1.15 12.43 8.00
N PRO A 35 -1.34 11.36 7.21
CA PRO A 35 -1.21 11.46 5.77
C PRO A 35 -2.36 12.28 5.17
N ASP A 36 -2.18 12.73 3.94
CA ASP A 36 -3.29 13.15 3.09
C ASP A 36 -4.34 12.04 2.98
N TRP A 37 -5.50 12.33 2.38
CA TRP A 37 -6.64 11.43 2.37
C TRP A 37 -6.29 9.98 2.03
N SER A 38 -6.43 9.11 2.99
CA SER A 38 -6.07 7.69 2.96
C SER A 38 -7.28 6.83 3.38
N PRO A 39 -8.30 6.69 2.52
CA PRO A 39 -9.59 6.08 2.88
C PRO A 39 -9.47 4.63 3.33
N HIS A 40 -8.49 3.88 2.82
CA HIS A 40 -8.30 2.48 3.20
C HIS A 40 -7.66 2.34 4.58
N THR A 41 -6.92 3.32 5.07
CA THR A 41 -6.39 3.35 6.46
C THR A 41 -7.52 3.33 7.48
N LEU A 42 -8.67 3.92 7.16
CA LEU A 42 -9.87 3.89 8.00
C LEU A 42 -10.43 2.48 8.23
N THR A 43 -9.98 1.48 7.52
CA THR A 43 -10.33 0.08 7.82
C THR A 43 -9.42 -0.56 8.87
N SER A 44 -8.35 0.14 9.24
CA SER A 44 -7.40 -0.33 10.25
C SER A 44 -7.42 0.54 11.51
N GLN A 45 -7.58 1.84 11.37
CA GLN A 45 -7.62 2.77 12.52
C GLN A 45 -8.37 4.06 12.16
N MET A 46 -8.95 4.70 13.17
CA MET A 46 -9.52 6.04 13.05
C MET A 46 -8.41 7.08 13.15
N TYR A 47 -7.98 7.65 12.04
CA TYR A 47 -6.88 8.61 12.00
C TYR A 47 -7.33 10.07 11.86
N THR A 48 -8.54 10.33 11.37
CA THR A 48 -9.05 11.69 11.18
C THR A 48 -9.75 12.23 12.44
N THR A 49 -9.20 11.98 13.63
CA THR A 49 -9.88 12.21 14.91
C THR A 49 -10.16 13.68 15.23
N HIS A 50 -9.14 14.52 15.32
CA HIS A 50 -9.20 15.92 15.77
C HIS A 50 -8.27 16.82 14.95
N ILE A 51 -8.73 17.96 14.41
CA ILE A 51 -10.10 18.41 14.34
C ILE A 51 -10.71 17.99 13.01
N THR A 52 -11.99 17.61 12.98
CA THR A 52 -12.72 17.34 11.74
C THR A 52 -13.81 18.38 11.50
N CYS A 53 -13.98 18.78 10.25
CA CYS A 53 -15.02 19.68 9.82
C CYS A 53 -15.72 19.11 8.60
N TYR A 54 -17.03 18.95 8.68
CA TYR A 54 -17.87 18.47 7.57
C TYR A 54 -18.82 19.55 7.08
N LYS A 55 -19.09 19.56 5.79
CA LYS A 55 -20.17 20.34 5.23
C LYS A 55 -21.50 19.85 5.82
N ARG A 56 -22.38 20.76 6.30
CA ARG A 56 -23.63 20.41 6.98
C ARG A 56 -24.49 19.48 6.13
N GLU A 57 -24.68 19.81 4.87
CA GLU A 57 -25.52 19.03 3.96
C GLU A 57 -25.05 17.58 3.83
N VAL A 58 -23.73 17.34 3.92
CA VAL A 58 -23.16 15.98 3.92
C VAL A 58 -23.51 15.23 5.19
N ILE A 59 -23.48 15.90 6.36
CA ILE A 59 -23.90 15.27 7.63
C ILE A 59 -25.39 14.92 7.60
N GLU A 60 -26.22 15.81 7.08
CA GLU A 60 -27.67 15.61 6.93
C GLU A 60 -27.96 14.43 5.97
N GLU A 61 -27.30 14.41 4.80
CA GLU A 61 -27.38 13.30 3.84
C GLU A 61 -26.98 11.95 4.46
N LEU A 62 -25.92 11.95 5.26
CA LEU A 62 -25.44 10.74 5.96
C LEU A 62 -26.30 10.35 7.17
N GLY A 63 -27.25 11.18 7.61
CA GLY A 63 -28.16 10.92 8.74
C GLY A 63 -27.54 11.17 10.12
N GLY A 64 -26.54 12.04 10.21
CA GLY A 64 -25.93 12.47 11.48
C GLY A 64 -25.19 11.37 12.23
N LEU A 65 -25.04 11.50 13.54
CA LEU A 65 -24.48 10.47 14.41
C LEU A 65 -25.50 9.36 14.70
N VAL A 66 -25.06 8.11 14.79
CA VAL A 66 -25.92 6.94 14.91
C VAL A 66 -25.87 6.40 16.34
N LYS A 67 -27.03 6.23 16.98
CA LYS A 67 -27.15 5.59 18.28
C LYS A 67 -26.60 4.14 18.24
N GLY A 68 -25.87 3.73 19.26
CA GLY A 68 -25.23 2.42 19.37
C GLY A 68 -23.83 2.38 18.73
N THR A 69 -23.29 3.55 18.37
CA THR A 69 -21.89 3.69 17.91
C THR A 69 -21.05 4.54 18.87
N GLU A 70 -21.49 4.77 20.07
CA GLU A 70 -20.81 5.59 21.08
C GLU A 70 -19.35 5.14 21.25
N GLY A 71 -18.40 6.08 21.31
CA GLY A 71 -16.94 5.82 21.32
C GLY A 71 -16.33 5.39 19.99
N ALA A 72 -17.15 5.26 18.94
CA ALA A 72 -16.75 5.06 17.54
C ALA A 72 -17.69 5.79 16.57
N GLN A 73 -18.46 6.78 17.06
CA GLN A 73 -19.45 7.53 16.28
C GLN A 73 -18.83 8.38 15.17
N ASP A 74 -17.67 8.92 15.41
CA ASP A 74 -16.83 9.63 14.46
C ASP A 74 -16.33 8.70 13.35
N TRP A 75 -15.90 7.50 13.74
CA TRP A 75 -15.46 6.46 12.79
C TRP A 75 -16.63 5.96 11.93
N ASP A 76 -17.82 5.70 12.51
CA ASP A 76 -19.01 5.34 11.72
C ASP A 76 -19.37 6.44 10.72
N LEU A 77 -19.28 7.71 11.13
CA LEU A 77 -19.58 8.84 10.26
C LEU A 77 -18.64 8.92 9.06
N VAL A 78 -17.32 8.87 9.29
CA VAL A 78 -16.34 8.94 8.20
C VAL A 78 -16.40 7.68 7.32
N LEU A 79 -16.69 6.50 7.85
CA LEU A 79 -16.88 5.29 7.03
C LEU A 79 -18.15 5.35 6.17
N ARG A 80 -19.20 6.04 6.61
CA ARG A 80 -20.36 6.35 5.77
C ARG A 80 -20.00 7.30 4.65
N TYR A 81 -19.20 8.33 4.94
CA TYR A 81 -18.68 9.25 3.93
C TYR A 81 -17.80 8.49 2.90
N VAL A 82 -16.90 7.61 3.36
CA VAL A 82 -16.11 6.75 2.47
C VAL A 82 -17.01 5.90 1.55
N THR A 83 -18.07 5.33 2.10
CA THR A 83 -18.99 4.47 1.34
C THR A 83 -19.73 5.22 0.24
N ARG A 84 -20.00 6.51 0.43
CA ARG A 84 -20.65 7.39 -0.56
C ARG A 84 -19.80 7.52 -1.84
N GLY A 85 -18.47 7.48 -1.72
CA GLY A 85 -17.54 7.75 -2.82
C GLY A 85 -17.46 9.22 -3.20
N ASN A 86 -16.73 9.53 -4.27
CA ASN A 86 -16.54 10.89 -4.78
C ASN A 86 -16.09 11.89 -3.71
N TRP A 87 -15.01 11.57 -3.04
CA TRP A 87 -14.52 12.25 -1.85
C TRP A 87 -13.89 13.61 -2.19
N ARG A 88 -14.30 14.65 -1.45
CA ARG A 88 -13.76 16.01 -1.51
C ARG A 88 -13.18 16.36 -0.16
N VAL A 89 -12.02 15.81 0.13
CA VAL A 89 -11.34 15.88 1.42
C VAL A 89 -10.09 16.73 1.32
N ILE A 90 -9.83 17.54 2.34
CA ILE A 90 -8.58 18.27 2.50
C ILE A 90 -8.00 17.95 3.86
N HIS A 91 -6.75 17.52 3.87
CA HIS A 91 -5.90 17.50 5.04
C HIS A 91 -5.22 18.86 5.20
N ILE A 92 -5.26 19.41 6.40
CA ILE A 92 -4.52 20.62 6.77
C ILE A 92 -3.32 20.16 7.59
N PRO A 93 -2.09 20.13 7.04
CA PRO A 93 -0.91 19.58 7.69
C PRO A 93 -0.37 20.57 8.74
N LYS A 94 -1.20 20.87 9.72
CA LYS A 94 -0.92 21.75 10.85
C LYS A 94 -1.61 21.22 12.10
N ILE A 95 -0.94 21.36 13.24
CA ILE A 95 -1.54 21.07 14.55
C ILE A 95 -2.56 22.15 14.86
N LEU A 96 -3.85 21.84 14.71
CA LEU A 96 -4.95 22.75 15.00
C LEU A 96 -5.77 22.36 16.24
N TYR A 97 -5.43 21.25 16.87
CA TYR A 97 -6.11 20.73 18.04
C TYR A 97 -5.12 20.22 19.08
N HIS A 98 -5.38 20.52 20.38
CA HIS A 98 -4.60 20.06 21.51
C HIS A 98 -5.48 19.18 22.38
N TRP A 99 -5.29 17.86 22.30
CA TRP A 99 -6.08 16.89 23.05
C TRP A 99 -5.65 16.87 24.52
N ARG A 100 -6.51 17.37 25.40
CA ARG A 100 -6.21 17.45 26.82
C ARG A 100 -6.20 16.08 27.49
N VAL A 101 -5.08 15.80 28.15
CA VAL A 101 -4.84 14.55 28.88
C VAL A 101 -5.01 14.81 30.37
N TYR A 102 -5.88 14.03 31.00
CA TYR A 102 -6.10 14.02 32.46
C TYR A 102 -6.41 12.59 32.92
N PRO A 103 -6.30 12.24 34.22
CA PRO A 103 -6.66 10.92 34.72
C PRO A 103 -8.10 10.53 34.34
N GLY A 104 -8.27 9.40 33.64
CA GLY A 104 -9.55 8.96 33.08
C GLY A 104 -9.89 9.47 31.66
N SER A 105 -9.03 10.31 31.07
CA SER A 105 -9.15 10.73 29.67
C SER A 105 -8.98 9.56 28.69
N THR A 106 -9.72 9.60 27.58
CA THR A 106 -9.53 8.67 26.46
C THR A 106 -8.19 8.83 25.75
N ALA A 107 -7.49 9.93 25.99
CA ALA A 107 -6.16 10.21 25.46
C ALA A 107 -5.04 9.38 26.12
N LEU A 108 -5.29 8.76 27.28
CA LEU A 108 -4.38 7.80 27.91
C LEU A 108 -4.70 6.40 27.39
N ALA A 109 -3.80 5.84 26.59
CA ALA A 109 -3.78 4.41 26.32
C ALA A 109 -3.55 3.68 27.64
N ASN A 110 -4.37 2.75 28.06
CA ASN A 110 -4.32 1.90 29.27
C ASN A 110 -5.44 2.10 30.29
N SER A 111 -6.50 2.79 30.01
CA SER A 111 -7.68 2.71 30.88
C SER A 111 -8.50 1.48 30.49
N GLY A 112 -8.27 0.33 31.12
CA GLY A 112 -9.02 -0.94 30.95
C GLY A 112 -10.54 -0.87 31.16
N SER A 113 -11.14 0.30 30.98
CA SER A 113 -12.55 0.61 31.19
C SER A 113 -13.36 0.76 29.91
N LYS A 114 -12.83 0.29 28.73
CA LYS A 114 -13.45 0.61 27.44
C LYS A 114 -13.76 -0.58 26.52
N ASP A 115 -14.02 -1.74 27.06
CA ASP A 115 -14.50 -2.90 26.29
C ASP A 115 -15.68 -2.57 25.37
N TRP A 116 -16.54 -1.64 25.79
CA TRP A 116 -17.65 -1.18 25.00
C TRP A 116 -17.23 -0.36 23.75
N ALA A 117 -16.19 0.46 23.86
CA ALA A 117 -15.67 1.24 22.73
C ALA A 117 -15.04 0.33 21.68
N TYR A 118 -14.30 -0.70 22.10
CA TYR A 118 -13.75 -1.72 21.20
C TYR A 118 -14.85 -2.50 20.48
N LYS A 119 -15.87 -2.93 21.20
CA LYS A 119 -17.05 -3.60 20.60
C LYS A 119 -17.69 -2.70 19.55
N ASN A 120 -17.82 -1.41 19.84
CA ASN A 120 -18.41 -0.46 18.90
C ASN A 120 -17.49 -0.15 17.71
N GLN A 121 -16.16 -0.10 17.88
CA GLN A 121 -15.21 0.00 16.77
C GLN A 121 -15.36 -1.18 15.80
N ARG A 122 -15.38 -2.42 16.32
CA ARG A 122 -15.64 -3.61 15.52
C ARG A 122 -16.99 -3.54 14.82
N TYR A 123 -18.04 -3.16 15.54
CA TYR A 123 -19.39 -3.04 15.01
C TYR A 123 -19.47 -2.03 13.84
N VAL A 124 -18.83 -0.87 13.92
CA VAL A 124 -18.86 0.12 12.83
C VAL A 124 -18.12 -0.37 11.60
N LEU A 125 -17.02 -1.14 11.75
CA LEU A 125 -16.32 -1.78 10.63
C LEU A 125 -17.16 -2.90 9.99
N GLU A 126 -17.88 -3.70 10.78
CA GLU A 126 -18.83 -4.71 10.24
C GLU A 126 -20.00 -4.02 9.49
N ARG A 127 -20.50 -2.89 10.01
CA ARG A 127 -21.47 -2.05 9.29
C ARG A 127 -20.92 -1.51 7.98
N TYR A 128 -19.65 -1.08 7.96
CA TYR A 128 -18.98 -0.63 6.73
C TYR A 128 -18.95 -1.74 5.68
N LEU A 129 -18.56 -2.97 6.03
CA LEU A 129 -18.59 -4.12 5.13
C LEU A 129 -19.99 -4.36 4.55
N LYS A 130 -21.01 -4.31 5.41
CA LYS A 130 -22.41 -4.51 5.00
C LYS A 130 -22.88 -3.41 4.02
N ARG A 131 -22.58 -2.13 4.30
CA ARG A 131 -22.92 -1.01 3.42
C ARG A 131 -22.26 -1.11 2.05
N ARG A 132 -20.98 -1.50 2.05
CA ARG A 132 -20.21 -1.73 0.82
C ARG A 132 -20.65 -2.99 0.07
N LYS A 133 -21.54 -3.80 0.64
CA LYS A 133 -21.94 -5.14 0.14
C LYS A 133 -20.71 -6.05 -0.09
N LEU A 134 -19.68 -5.87 0.71
CA LEU A 134 -18.45 -6.65 0.68
C LEU A 134 -18.51 -7.75 1.73
N LYS A 135 -18.20 -8.99 1.31
CA LYS A 135 -18.03 -10.11 2.25
C LYS A 135 -16.63 -10.07 2.84
N GLY A 136 -16.53 -10.25 4.14
CA GLY A 136 -15.25 -10.22 4.84
C GLY A 136 -15.40 -10.40 6.34
N LYS A 137 -14.30 -10.27 7.05
CA LYS A 137 -14.22 -10.37 8.51
C LYS A 137 -13.47 -9.18 9.08
N VAL A 138 -13.88 -8.73 10.25
CA VAL A 138 -13.17 -7.75 11.07
C VAL A 138 -12.39 -8.53 12.13
N LEU A 139 -11.09 -8.38 12.13
CA LEU A 139 -10.15 -9.03 13.04
C LEU A 139 -9.42 -7.94 13.85
N GLU A 140 -8.93 -8.30 15.01
CA GLU A 140 -8.05 -7.44 15.80
C GLU A 140 -6.74 -7.18 15.03
N GLY A 141 -6.22 -5.97 15.16
CA GLY A 141 -4.95 -5.55 14.58
C GLY A 141 -3.77 -5.83 15.51
N SER A 142 -2.65 -5.17 15.27
CA SER A 142 -1.39 -5.41 15.99
C SER A 142 -1.30 -4.70 17.34
N PHE A 143 -2.16 -3.74 17.61
CA PHE A 143 -2.24 -3.00 18.88
C PHE A 143 -3.68 -2.55 19.16
N GLU A 144 -3.94 -2.14 20.38
CA GLU A 144 -5.25 -1.69 20.84
C GLU A 144 -5.77 -0.49 20.03
N GLY A 145 -6.98 -0.60 19.45
CA GLY A 145 -7.55 0.40 18.52
C GLY A 145 -7.14 0.21 17.05
N SER A 146 -6.35 -0.80 16.77
CA SER A 146 -6.02 -1.23 15.41
C SER A 146 -6.86 -2.44 15.01
N TRP A 147 -7.28 -2.48 13.76
CA TRP A 147 -8.14 -3.53 13.20
C TRP A 147 -7.62 -4.01 11.85
N ARG A 148 -7.97 -5.24 11.49
CA ARG A 148 -7.78 -5.80 10.16
C ARG A 148 -9.14 -6.14 9.55
N VAL A 149 -9.52 -5.41 8.51
CA VAL A 149 -10.61 -5.83 7.63
C VAL A 149 -10.03 -6.75 6.57
N LYS A 150 -10.45 -8.03 6.62
CA LYS A 150 -10.05 -9.05 5.65
C LYS A 150 -11.21 -9.32 4.71
N PHE A 151 -11.05 -8.96 3.42
CA PHE A 151 -12.08 -9.19 2.41
C PHE A 151 -12.02 -10.61 1.87
N ASN A 152 -13.19 -11.20 1.58
CA ASN A 152 -13.23 -12.45 0.84
C ASN A 152 -12.87 -12.20 -0.62
N ILE A 153 -12.06 -13.06 -1.18
CA ILE A 153 -11.72 -13.03 -2.60
C ILE A 153 -12.94 -13.53 -3.38
N ILE A 154 -13.32 -12.80 -4.42
CA ILE A 154 -14.49 -13.06 -5.25
C ILE A 154 -14.05 -13.83 -6.50
N ASN A 155 -14.81 -14.89 -6.88
CA ASN A 155 -14.64 -15.65 -8.12
C ASN A 155 -13.31 -16.37 -8.31
N ASN A 156 -12.44 -16.46 -7.29
CA ASN A 156 -11.15 -17.14 -7.38
C ASN A 156 -10.34 -16.78 -8.66
N PRO A 157 -10.07 -15.48 -8.93
CA PRO A 157 -9.45 -15.03 -10.18
C PRO A 157 -8.01 -15.51 -10.32
N LYS A 158 -7.56 -15.72 -11.55
CA LYS A 158 -6.20 -16.16 -11.82
C LYS A 158 -5.19 -15.04 -11.60
N VAL A 159 -4.10 -15.34 -10.87
CA VAL A 159 -2.95 -14.44 -10.65
C VAL A 159 -1.74 -14.95 -11.43
N SER A 160 -1.17 -14.13 -12.32
CA SER A 160 0.12 -14.40 -12.96
C SER A 160 1.23 -13.73 -12.17
N ILE A 161 2.08 -14.50 -11.51
CA ILE A 161 3.29 -14.04 -10.81
C ILE A 161 4.41 -13.97 -11.82
N VAL A 162 4.87 -12.77 -12.14
CA VAL A 162 5.88 -12.52 -13.18
C VAL A 162 7.23 -12.24 -12.55
N ILE A 163 8.23 -13.07 -12.86
CA ILE A 163 9.58 -13.01 -12.29
C ILE A 163 10.60 -12.87 -13.43
N PRO A 164 11.08 -11.67 -13.74
CA PRO A 164 12.21 -11.48 -14.62
C PRO A 164 13.49 -12.06 -14.02
N THR A 165 14.30 -12.74 -14.82
CA THR A 165 15.58 -13.25 -14.35
C THR A 165 16.62 -13.25 -15.44
N ARG A 166 17.88 -13.08 -15.06
CA ARG A 166 19.07 -13.34 -15.85
C ARG A 166 20.09 -13.99 -14.95
N ASP A 167 20.41 -15.25 -15.26
CA ASP A 167 21.41 -16.04 -14.50
C ASP A 167 21.16 -16.07 -12.98
N LYS A 168 22.16 -16.41 -12.17
CA LYS A 168 22.09 -16.43 -10.70
C LYS A 168 20.91 -17.27 -10.18
N VAL A 169 20.86 -18.53 -10.61
CA VAL A 169 19.74 -19.46 -10.41
C VAL A 169 19.34 -19.67 -8.96
N GLU A 170 20.24 -19.50 -8.00
CA GLU A 170 19.97 -19.70 -6.56
C GLU A 170 18.93 -18.70 -6.04
N TYR A 171 18.94 -17.47 -6.54
CA TYR A 171 17.92 -16.47 -6.16
C TYR A 171 16.55 -16.85 -6.69
N LEU A 172 16.50 -17.20 -7.98
CA LEU A 172 15.24 -17.63 -8.61
C LEU A 172 14.69 -18.89 -7.94
N ARG A 173 15.55 -19.89 -7.65
CA ARG A 173 15.16 -21.10 -6.95
C ARG A 173 14.55 -20.79 -5.58
N ARG A 174 15.22 -19.98 -4.78
CA ARG A 174 14.72 -19.52 -3.48
C ARG A 174 13.37 -18.81 -3.58
N ALA A 175 13.22 -17.92 -4.56
CA ALA A 175 11.97 -17.22 -4.81
C ALA A 175 10.84 -18.22 -5.12
N VAL A 176 11.03 -19.09 -6.09
CA VAL A 176 10.04 -20.09 -6.51
C VAL A 176 9.68 -21.05 -5.37
N GLU A 177 10.67 -21.58 -4.65
CA GLU A 177 10.45 -22.50 -3.52
C GLU A 177 9.63 -21.81 -2.42
N SER A 178 9.99 -20.59 -2.02
CA SER A 178 9.24 -19.84 -1.00
C SER A 178 7.82 -19.47 -1.44
N ILE A 179 7.61 -19.18 -2.73
CA ILE A 179 6.26 -18.98 -3.27
C ILE A 179 5.44 -20.26 -3.13
N LYS A 180 5.98 -21.42 -3.50
CA LYS A 180 5.30 -22.71 -3.41
C LYS A 180 4.96 -23.07 -1.96
N GLU A 181 5.89 -22.84 -1.04
CA GLU A 181 5.73 -23.12 0.38
C GLU A 181 4.62 -22.30 1.04
N HIS A 182 4.60 -20.99 0.77
CA HIS A 182 3.75 -20.04 1.48
C HIS A 182 2.47 -19.63 0.73
N THR A 183 2.24 -20.10 -0.53
CA THR A 183 1.05 -19.73 -1.27
C THR A 183 -0.08 -20.73 -1.05
N LYS A 184 -1.07 -20.35 -0.26
CA LYS A 184 -2.29 -21.15 -0.03
C LYS A 184 -3.40 -20.86 -1.07
N TYR A 185 -3.25 -19.81 -1.87
CA TYR A 185 -4.16 -19.49 -2.96
C TYR A 185 -3.95 -20.45 -4.13
N SER A 186 -5.02 -21.06 -4.65
CA SER A 186 -4.89 -22.17 -5.61
C SER A 186 -4.81 -21.75 -7.08
N ASN A 187 -5.39 -20.59 -7.45
CA ASN A 187 -5.48 -20.18 -8.84
C ASN A 187 -4.39 -19.16 -9.23
N TYR A 188 -3.15 -19.63 -9.27
CA TYR A 188 -2.02 -18.82 -9.73
C TYR A 188 -1.13 -19.59 -10.69
N GLU A 189 -0.35 -18.86 -11.46
CA GLU A 189 0.76 -19.34 -12.27
C GLU A 189 2.02 -18.52 -12.00
N ILE A 190 3.19 -19.11 -12.20
CA ILE A 190 4.48 -18.41 -12.16
C ILE A 190 5.00 -18.30 -13.59
N ILE A 191 5.28 -17.08 -14.02
CA ILE A 191 5.86 -16.76 -15.32
C ILE A 191 7.29 -16.30 -15.11
N ILE A 192 8.25 -17.15 -15.37
CA ILE A 192 9.67 -16.81 -15.36
C ILE A 192 10.00 -16.19 -16.70
N VAL A 193 10.41 -14.92 -16.71
CA VAL A 193 10.84 -14.22 -17.91
C VAL A 193 12.35 -14.28 -18.00
N ASN A 194 12.85 -15.20 -18.83
CA ASN A 194 14.26 -15.34 -19.11
C ASN A 194 14.76 -14.16 -19.96
N ASN A 195 15.63 -13.33 -19.41
CA ASN A 195 16.26 -12.23 -20.14
C ASN A 195 17.71 -12.58 -20.50
N ARG A 196 17.87 -13.51 -21.47
CA ARG A 196 19.17 -13.89 -22.02
C ARG A 196 20.11 -14.52 -21.01
N SER A 197 19.63 -15.49 -20.22
CA SER A 197 20.50 -16.26 -19.32
C SER A 197 21.48 -17.11 -20.12
N GLU A 198 22.75 -17.11 -19.70
CA GLU A 198 23.85 -17.79 -20.36
C GLU A 198 24.41 -18.97 -19.53
N GLU A 199 24.25 -18.91 -18.19
CA GLU A 199 24.73 -19.94 -17.29
C GLU A 199 24.03 -21.28 -17.53
N LYS A 200 24.83 -22.34 -17.58
CA LYS A 200 24.34 -23.71 -17.80
C LYS A 200 23.35 -24.14 -16.73
N GLU A 201 23.66 -23.88 -15.47
CA GLU A 201 22.84 -24.23 -14.31
C GLU A 201 21.47 -23.56 -14.37
N THR A 202 21.41 -22.28 -14.79
CA THR A 202 20.16 -21.54 -14.96
C THR A 202 19.30 -22.16 -16.06
N ARG A 203 19.91 -22.56 -17.19
CA ARG A 203 19.20 -23.22 -18.30
C ARG A 203 18.71 -24.63 -17.94
N GLU A 204 19.47 -25.37 -17.15
CA GLU A 204 19.07 -26.68 -16.62
C GLU A 204 17.87 -26.53 -15.67
N TYR A 205 17.90 -25.55 -14.79
CA TYR A 205 16.78 -25.25 -13.89
C TYR A 205 15.51 -24.84 -14.68
N PHE A 206 15.63 -24.07 -15.74
CA PHE A 206 14.47 -23.74 -16.58
C PHE A 206 13.83 -25.00 -17.17
N LYS A 207 14.62 -25.97 -17.64
CA LYS A 207 14.11 -27.24 -18.14
C LYS A 207 13.44 -28.10 -17.06
N GLU A 208 13.99 -28.05 -15.85
CA GLU A 208 13.43 -28.76 -14.69
C GLU A 208 12.09 -28.16 -14.27
N ILE A 209 12.07 -26.86 -14.00
CA ILE A 209 10.91 -26.17 -13.40
C ILE A 209 9.73 -26.04 -14.39
N SER A 210 10.02 -26.02 -15.70
CA SER A 210 8.98 -26.00 -16.74
C SER A 210 8.14 -27.27 -16.82
N LYS A 211 8.53 -28.35 -16.13
CA LYS A 211 7.72 -29.55 -16.00
C LYS A 211 6.55 -29.38 -15.03
N GLU A 212 6.60 -28.36 -14.18
CA GLU A 212 5.52 -28.04 -13.26
C GLU A 212 4.36 -27.34 -13.98
N ARG A 213 3.14 -27.84 -13.75
CA ARG A 213 1.94 -27.45 -14.51
C ARG A 213 1.62 -25.95 -14.44
N ASN A 214 1.95 -25.30 -13.33
CA ASN A 214 1.63 -23.90 -13.08
C ASN A 214 2.85 -22.97 -13.24
N ILE A 215 3.96 -23.43 -13.87
CA ILE A 215 5.16 -22.65 -14.11
C ILE A 215 5.46 -22.64 -15.60
N ARG A 216 5.68 -21.46 -16.15
CA ARG A 216 6.10 -21.27 -17.55
C ARG A 216 7.36 -20.42 -17.61
N VAL A 217 8.30 -20.81 -18.45
CA VAL A 217 9.48 -20.01 -18.79
C VAL A 217 9.25 -19.42 -20.19
N ILE A 218 9.40 -18.11 -20.31
CA ILE A 218 9.26 -17.40 -21.58
C ILE A 218 10.47 -16.49 -21.83
N ASP A 219 10.96 -16.43 -23.06
CA ASP A 219 12.14 -15.66 -23.41
C ASP A 219 11.80 -14.21 -23.78
N PHE A 220 12.53 -13.27 -23.19
CA PHE A 220 12.55 -11.87 -23.57
C PHE A 220 13.93 -11.53 -24.15
N ASP A 221 14.10 -11.77 -25.46
CA ASP A 221 15.36 -11.61 -26.15
C ASP A 221 15.64 -10.15 -26.59
N LYS A 222 15.66 -9.25 -25.59
CA LYS A 222 16.02 -7.83 -25.76
C LYS A 222 16.91 -7.39 -24.61
N PRO A 223 17.69 -6.30 -24.76
CA PRO A 223 18.39 -5.70 -23.63
C PRO A 223 17.42 -5.46 -22.48
N PHE A 224 17.89 -5.71 -21.25
CA PHE A 224 17.07 -5.53 -20.07
C PHE A 224 16.58 -4.08 -19.98
N HIS A 225 15.33 -3.95 -19.73
CA HIS A 225 14.65 -2.70 -19.41
C HIS A 225 13.36 -3.04 -18.70
N PHE A 226 13.28 -2.71 -17.42
CA PHE A 226 12.19 -3.11 -16.55
C PHE A 226 10.80 -2.81 -17.15
N GLY A 227 10.57 -1.55 -17.53
CA GLY A 227 9.29 -1.15 -18.10
C GLY A 227 8.94 -1.85 -19.42
N LYS A 228 9.90 -2.00 -20.34
CA LYS A 228 9.65 -2.69 -21.62
C LYS A 228 9.31 -4.16 -21.43
N LEU A 229 9.99 -4.84 -20.48
CA LEU A 229 9.75 -6.24 -20.17
C LEU A 229 8.33 -6.43 -19.64
N TYR A 230 7.92 -5.67 -18.61
CA TYR A 230 6.59 -5.80 -18.04
C TYR A 230 5.48 -5.36 -19.02
N ASN A 231 5.70 -4.33 -19.82
CA ASN A 231 4.77 -3.93 -20.88
C ASN A 231 4.59 -5.02 -21.96
N TRP A 232 5.65 -5.78 -22.24
CA TRP A 232 5.59 -6.90 -23.18
C TRP A 232 4.91 -8.12 -22.53
N VAL A 233 5.31 -8.53 -21.33
CA VAL A 233 4.79 -9.76 -20.71
C VAL A 233 3.33 -9.62 -20.30
N SER A 234 2.85 -8.44 -19.95
CA SER A 234 1.45 -8.19 -19.62
C SER A 234 0.47 -8.60 -20.73
N LYS A 235 0.96 -8.65 -21.98
CA LYS A 235 0.21 -9.11 -23.17
C LYS A 235 0.35 -10.61 -23.46
N LYS A 236 1.17 -11.35 -22.67
CA LYS A 236 1.50 -12.76 -22.86
C LYS A 236 0.98 -13.67 -21.74
N ILE A 237 0.40 -13.09 -20.72
CA ILE A 237 -0.14 -13.78 -19.55
C ILE A 237 -1.67 -13.76 -19.56
N ASP A 238 -2.30 -14.73 -18.88
CA ASP A 238 -3.75 -14.90 -18.87
C ASP A 238 -4.39 -14.46 -17.54
N GLY A 239 -3.58 -14.24 -16.50
CA GLY A 239 -4.09 -13.84 -15.20
C GLY A 239 -4.88 -12.54 -15.26
N GLU A 240 -5.99 -12.49 -14.53
CA GLU A 240 -6.74 -11.25 -14.34
C GLU A 240 -5.93 -10.23 -13.54
N TYR A 241 -5.08 -10.75 -12.64
CA TYR A 241 -4.12 -9.97 -11.86
C TYR A 241 -2.70 -10.35 -12.27
N MET A 242 -1.87 -9.34 -12.41
CA MET A 242 -0.43 -9.46 -12.60
C MET A 242 0.26 -9.08 -11.30
N LEU A 243 1.10 -9.97 -10.77
CA LEU A 243 2.01 -9.69 -9.69
C LEU A 243 3.43 -9.57 -10.25
N MET A 244 3.98 -8.38 -10.20
CA MET A 244 5.38 -8.11 -10.49
C MET A 244 6.21 -8.54 -9.28
N LEU A 245 7.23 -9.34 -9.50
CA LEU A 245 8.06 -9.87 -8.42
C LEU A 245 9.52 -9.98 -8.86
N ASN A 246 10.44 -9.44 -8.08
CA ASN A 246 11.85 -9.62 -8.33
C ASN A 246 12.27 -11.08 -8.08
N ASN A 247 13.36 -11.54 -8.74
CA ASN A 247 13.88 -12.90 -8.56
C ASN A 247 14.67 -13.10 -7.27
N ASP A 248 15.09 -12.03 -6.60
CA ASP A 248 15.88 -12.01 -5.37
C ASP A 248 15.03 -11.77 -4.11
N ILE A 249 13.82 -12.35 -4.08
CA ILE A 249 12.91 -12.30 -2.93
C ILE A 249 12.80 -13.65 -2.23
N LYS A 250 12.31 -13.62 -0.99
CA LYS A 250 11.84 -14.79 -0.26
C LYS A 250 10.53 -14.45 0.45
N VAL A 251 9.49 -15.21 0.17
CA VAL A 251 8.20 -15.07 0.85
C VAL A 251 8.33 -15.56 2.29
N LEU A 252 7.72 -14.85 3.24
CA LEU A 252 7.77 -15.17 4.67
C LEU A 252 6.41 -15.56 5.27
N SER A 253 5.32 -15.03 4.74
CA SER A 253 4.01 -15.17 5.36
C SER A 253 3.05 -16.03 4.55
N ASP A 254 2.43 -16.99 5.20
CA ASP A 254 1.32 -17.74 4.62
C ASP A 254 0.16 -16.80 4.23
N GLY A 255 -0.42 -17.03 3.07
CA GLY A 255 -1.52 -16.19 2.58
C GLY A 255 -1.09 -14.81 2.08
N TRP A 256 0.20 -14.56 1.87
CA TRP A 256 0.74 -13.30 1.32
C TRP A 256 0.05 -12.85 0.04
N LEU A 257 -0.14 -13.78 -0.91
CA LEU A 257 -0.79 -13.52 -2.19
C LEU A 257 -2.26 -13.14 -2.02
N SER A 258 -2.97 -13.87 -1.16
CA SER A 258 -4.37 -13.56 -0.83
C SER A 258 -4.51 -12.19 -0.17
N SER A 259 -3.55 -11.82 0.71
CA SER A 259 -3.54 -10.51 1.39
C SER A 259 -3.33 -9.33 0.44
N MET A 260 -2.72 -9.54 -0.71
CA MET A 260 -2.64 -8.54 -1.78
C MET A 260 -3.92 -8.53 -2.63
N LEU A 261 -4.41 -9.71 -2.99
CA LEU A 261 -5.55 -9.88 -3.87
C LEU A 261 -6.85 -9.37 -3.23
N GLU A 262 -7.04 -9.56 -1.92
CA GLU A 262 -8.22 -9.07 -1.19
C GLU A 262 -8.41 -7.55 -1.33
N TRP A 263 -7.32 -6.80 -1.50
CA TRP A 263 -7.36 -5.35 -1.76
C TRP A 263 -7.39 -5.03 -3.24
N CYS A 264 -6.55 -5.70 -4.03
CA CYS A 264 -6.44 -5.41 -5.46
C CYS A 264 -7.74 -5.64 -6.24
N GLN A 265 -8.64 -6.50 -5.76
CA GLN A 265 -9.95 -6.74 -6.38
C GLN A 265 -10.92 -5.55 -6.25
N LEU A 266 -10.73 -4.65 -5.29
CA LEU A 266 -11.62 -3.50 -5.10
C LEU A 266 -11.52 -2.55 -6.31
N PRO A 267 -12.66 -1.98 -6.77
CA PRO A 267 -12.68 -1.17 -7.99
C PRO A 267 -11.88 0.13 -7.88
N GLU A 268 -11.81 0.71 -6.70
CA GLU A 268 -11.07 1.94 -6.41
C GLU A 268 -9.57 1.73 -6.17
N VAL A 269 -9.08 0.48 -6.17
CA VAL A 269 -7.66 0.16 -5.93
C VAL A 269 -6.92 0.03 -7.25
N GLY A 270 -5.84 0.82 -7.38
CA GLY A 270 -4.94 0.83 -8.52
C GLY A 270 -3.94 -0.32 -8.46
N CYS A 271 -3.12 -0.33 -7.43
CA CYS A 271 -2.17 -1.42 -7.18
C CYS A 271 -2.01 -1.69 -5.68
N VAL A 272 -1.40 -2.84 -5.36
CA VAL A 272 -1.13 -3.27 -3.98
C VAL A 272 0.32 -3.66 -3.84
N GLY A 273 1.01 -3.13 -2.82
CA GLY A 273 2.39 -3.47 -2.50
C GLY A 273 2.52 -4.19 -1.16
N ALA A 274 3.53 -5.02 -1.05
CA ALA A 274 3.85 -5.81 0.13
C ALA A 274 4.79 -5.07 1.09
N LYS A 275 4.92 -5.57 2.32
CA LYS A 275 5.97 -5.20 3.26
C LYS A 275 7.24 -5.96 2.93
N LEU A 276 8.33 -5.24 2.66
CA LEU A 276 9.62 -5.86 2.37
C LEU A 276 10.62 -5.60 3.48
N TYR A 277 11.38 -6.63 3.78
CA TYR A 277 12.47 -6.61 4.74
C TYR A 277 13.83 -6.78 4.05
N TYR A 278 14.86 -6.20 4.60
CA TYR A 278 16.22 -6.62 4.35
C TYR A 278 16.52 -7.98 5.02
N PRO A 279 17.56 -8.71 4.59
CA PRO A 279 17.94 -9.98 5.24
C PRO A 279 18.26 -9.88 6.74
N ASN A 280 18.61 -8.68 7.22
CA ASN A 280 18.87 -8.41 8.64
C ASN A 280 17.60 -8.07 9.46
N GLY A 281 16.41 -8.25 8.87
CA GLY A 281 15.12 -8.01 9.53
C GLY A 281 14.68 -6.55 9.61
N LYS A 282 15.47 -5.60 9.09
CA LYS A 282 15.07 -4.19 9.01
C LYS A 282 14.11 -3.96 7.84
N ILE A 283 13.28 -2.93 7.96
CA ILE A 283 12.36 -2.52 6.90
C ILE A 283 13.14 -2.02 5.68
N GLN A 284 12.81 -2.57 4.52
CA GLN A 284 13.25 -2.08 3.23
C GLN A 284 12.15 -1.22 2.59
N HIS A 285 10.91 -1.72 2.58
CA HIS A 285 9.77 -1.05 1.98
C HIS A 285 8.49 -1.22 2.80
N ALA A 286 7.82 -0.10 3.04
CA ALA A 286 6.48 -0.03 3.61
C ALA A 286 5.69 1.15 3.00
N GLY A 287 5.82 1.33 1.67
CA GLY A 287 5.29 2.45 0.90
C GLY A 287 6.39 3.40 0.42
N VAL A 288 6.04 4.28 -0.51
CA VAL A 288 6.94 5.32 -1.06
C VAL A 288 6.37 6.69 -0.79
N ILE A 289 7.20 7.56 -0.20
CA ILE A 289 6.89 8.97 0.03
C ILE A 289 7.44 9.74 -1.16
N VAL A 290 6.55 10.26 -2.01
CA VAL A 290 6.89 11.10 -3.15
C VAL A 290 7.23 12.50 -2.65
N GLY A 291 8.31 13.09 -3.17
CA GLY A 291 8.89 14.37 -2.71
C GLY A 291 10.04 14.18 -1.70
N ALA A 292 10.08 13.08 -0.95
CA ALA A 292 11.16 12.81 -0.02
C ALA A 292 12.50 12.64 -0.73
N GLY A 293 13.56 13.26 -0.17
CA GLY A 293 14.89 13.24 -0.79
C GLY A 293 14.97 13.95 -2.14
N GLY A 294 13.99 14.83 -2.45
CA GLY A 294 13.94 15.58 -3.70
C GLY A 294 13.37 14.81 -4.91
N ALA A 295 12.92 13.56 -4.72
CA ALA A 295 12.23 12.77 -5.73
C ALA A 295 11.23 11.80 -5.09
N ALA A 296 11.70 10.67 -4.55
CA ALA A 296 10.89 9.71 -3.79
C ALA A 296 11.78 8.82 -2.94
N ALA A 297 11.30 8.40 -1.77
CA ALA A 297 12.03 7.53 -0.86
C ALA A 297 11.10 6.49 -0.20
N HIS A 298 11.66 5.32 0.15
CA HIS A 298 10.94 4.29 0.88
C HIS A 298 10.63 4.77 2.31
N SER A 299 9.36 4.64 2.68
CA SER A 299 8.88 4.94 4.02
C SER A 299 9.49 3.97 5.04
N HIS A 300 9.89 4.48 6.21
CA HIS A 300 10.42 3.71 7.34
C HIS A 300 11.66 2.83 7.04
N ARG A 301 12.36 3.12 5.95
CA ARG A 301 13.57 2.38 5.56
C ARG A 301 14.56 2.27 6.72
N LEU A 302 15.13 1.08 6.93
CA LEU A 302 16.10 0.73 7.99
C LEU A 302 15.55 0.72 9.43
N MET A 303 14.27 0.97 9.65
CA MET A 303 13.65 0.75 10.95
C MET A 303 13.60 -0.74 11.30
N ASP A 304 13.48 -1.05 12.60
CA ASP A 304 13.26 -2.41 13.08
C ASP A 304 11.96 -2.98 12.48
N GLY A 305 12.04 -4.19 11.91
CA GLY A 305 10.90 -4.86 11.30
C GLY A 305 9.76 -5.20 12.25
N ASN A 306 10.03 -5.29 13.55
CA ASN A 306 9.05 -5.52 14.60
C ASN A 306 8.39 -4.23 15.10
N SER A 307 8.88 -3.06 14.71
CA SER A 307 8.28 -1.78 15.05
C SER A 307 6.87 -1.66 14.46
N PHE A 308 5.98 -0.98 15.17
CA PHE A 308 4.68 -0.58 14.61
C PHE A 308 4.82 0.59 13.61
N GLY A 309 5.98 1.28 13.61
CA GLY A 309 6.20 2.50 12.87
C GLY A 309 5.42 3.68 13.44
N TYR A 310 5.63 4.86 12.84
CA TYR A 310 4.93 6.06 13.24
C TYR A 310 3.41 5.89 13.02
N GLU A 311 2.61 6.09 14.08
CA GLU A 311 1.15 5.94 14.06
C GLU A 311 0.68 4.60 13.42
N GLY A 312 1.39 3.50 13.71
CA GLY A 312 1.05 2.17 13.21
C GLY A 312 1.29 1.94 11.71
N ALA A 313 2.09 2.78 11.06
CA ALA A 313 2.31 2.75 9.62
C ALA A 313 2.86 1.43 9.09
N LEU A 314 3.62 0.69 9.90
CA LEU A 314 4.24 -0.57 9.50
C LEU A 314 3.34 -1.79 9.67
N VAL A 315 2.20 -1.65 10.37
CA VAL A 315 1.31 -2.78 10.72
C VAL A 315 -0.14 -2.57 10.30
N ASN A 316 -0.48 -1.41 9.77
CA ASN A 316 -1.82 -1.07 9.27
C ASN A 316 -1.84 -0.92 7.75
N ILE A 317 -3.01 -1.13 7.16
CA ILE A 317 -3.27 -0.77 5.76
C ILE A 317 -3.09 0.72 5.58
N ARG A 318 -2.38 1.15 4.52
CA ARG A 318 -2.20 2.56 4.17
C ARG A 318 -2.28 2.80 2.67
N ASN A 319 -2.68 4.01 2.30
CA ASN A 319 -2.51 4.48 0.94
C ASN A 319 -1.20 5.26 0.80
N TYR A 320 -0.52 5.02 -0.29
CA TYR A 320 0.66 5.79 -0.71
C TYR A 320 0.50 6.21 -2.17
N LEU A 321 1.16 7.28 -2.57
CA LEU A 321 1.17 7.68 -3.99
C LEU A 321 1.91 6.65 -4.85
N ALA A 322 2.88 5.94 -4.30
CA ALA A 322 3.61 4.91 -5.02
C ALA A 322 4.02 3.74 -4.12
N LEU A 323 4.30 2.61 -4.74
CA LEU A 323 4.75 1.36 -4.13
C LEU A 323 5.83 0.75 -5.01
N THR A 324 6.78 0.00 -4.41
CA THR A 324 7.89 -0.57 -5.18
C THR A 324 7.49 -1.67 -6.13
N GLY A 325 8.06 -1.66 -7.33
CA GLY A 325 7.92 -2.72 -8.33
C GLY A 325 8.54 -4.06 -7.94
N ALA A 326 9.30 -4.12 -6.83
CA ALA A 326 9.90 -5.38 -6.35
C ALA A 326 8.85 -6.42 -5.92
N CYS A 327 7.68 -5.99 -5.43
CA CYS A 327 6.51 -6.83 -5.18
C CYS A 327 5.23 -5.97 -5.32
N LEU A 328 4.62 -5.97 -6.49
CA LEU A 328 3.51 -5.10 -6.85
C LEU A 328 2.42 -5.87 -7.60
N MET A 329 1.20 -5.91 -7.03
CA MET A 329 0.03 -6.50 -7.68
C MET A 329 -0.84 -5.43 -8.31
N ILE A 330 -1.30 -5.68 -9.52
CA ILE A 330 -2.20 -4.80 -10.27
C ILE A 330 -3.19 -5.62 -11.09
N LYS A 331 -4.41 -5.13 -11.30
CA LYS A 331 -5.30 -5.70 -12.33
C LYS A 331 -4.63 -5.56 -13.70
N ARG A 332 -4.45 -6.68 -14.40
CA ARG A 332 -3.79 -6.67 -15.73
C ARG A 332 -4.45 -5.70 -16.70
N LYS A 333 -5.80 -5.65 -16.69
CA LYS A 333 -6.54 -4.70 -17.52
C LYS A 333 -6.21 -3.25 -17.18
N VAL A 334 -6.15 -2.90 -15.89
CA VAL A 334 -5.79 -1.54 -15.43
C VAL A 334 -4.39 -1.17 -15.89
N PHE A 335 -3.43 -2.11 -15.77
CA PHE A 335 -2.04 -1.90 -16.23
C PHE A 335 -1.97 -1.62 -17.74
N ILE A 336 -2.73 -2.37 -18.55
CA ILE A 336 -2.77 -2.19 -20.00
C ILE A 336 -3.46 -0.87 -20.36
N ASP A 337 -4.61 -0.57 -19.73
CA ASP A 337 -5.42 0.62 -20.02
C ASP A 337 -4.70 1.92 -19.66
N ILE A 338 -3.79 1.90 -18.65
CA ILE A 338 -2.96 3.05 -18.29
C ILE A 338 -1.72 3.20 -19.19
N GLY A 339 -1.49 2.26 -20.11
CA GLY A 339 -0.34 2.25 -21.02
C GLY A 339 0.91 1.56 -20.46
N GLY A 340 0.78 0.82 -19.35
CA GLY A 340 1.90 0.15 -18.69
C GLY A 340 2.88 1.11 -18.04
N PHE A 341 4.13 0.70 -17.90
CA PHE A 341 5.22 1.57 -17.45
C PHE A 341 5.63 2.56 -18.52
N ASP A 342 5.95 3.78 -18.11
CA ASP A 342 6.59 4.76 -18.97
C ASP A 342 8.07 4.38 -19.18
N ILE A 343 8.42 4.08 -20.43
CA ILE A 343 9.74 3.58 -20.80
C ILE A 343 10.85 4.63 -20.79
N GLN A 344 10.53 5.89 -20.49
CA GLN A 344 11.56 6.91 -20.30
C GLN A 344 12.30 6.74 -18.96
N PHE A 345 11.72 5.99 -18.02
CA PHE A 345 12.31 5.66 -16.73
C PHE A 345 12.97 4.29 -16.79
N ASP A 346 14.26 4.22 -16.49
CA ASP A 346 15.03 2.97 -16.41
C ASP A 346 16.38 3.22 -15.72
N PRO A 347 16.73 2.50 -14.67
CA PRO A 347 15.99 1.44 -13.99
C PRO A 347 15.14 1.91 -12.80
N ALA A 348 15.10 3.22 -12.49
CA ALA A 348 14.44 3.77 -11.29
C ALA A 348 13.21 4.61 -11.62
N TYR A 349 12.31 4.74 -10.62
CA TYR A 349 11.11 5.59 -10.61
C TYR A 349 9.98 5.22 -11.58
N GLN A 350 10.07 4.15 -12.35
CA GLN A 350 8.96 3.68 -13.19
C GLN A 350 7.74 3.25 -12.38
N ASP A 351 7.95 2.70 -11.20
CA ASP A 351 6.92 2.32 -10.24
C ASP A 351 6.31 3.55 -9.56
N VAL A 352 7.11 4.58 -9.28
CA VAL A 352 6.63 5.86 -8.76
C VAL A 352 5.75 6.56 -9.78
N ASP A 353 6.19 6.65 -11.04
CA ASP A 353 5.40 7.21 -12.13
C ASP A 353 4.08 6.45 -12.34
N LEU A 354 4.12 5.12 -12.33
CA LEU A 354 2.91 4.30 -12.43
C LEU A 354 1.93 4.61 -11.29
N GLY A 355 2.44 4.68 -10.05
CA GLY A 355 1.63 4.97 -8.87
C GLY A 355 0.94 6.33 -8.96
N ILE A 356 1.64 7.37 -9.38
CA ILE A 356 1.07 8.71 -9.57
C ILE A 356 0.01 8.70 -10.69
N ARG A 357 0.29 8.04 -11.84
CA ARG A 357 -0.70 7.92 -12.92
C ARG A 357 -1.97 7.18 -12.53
N LEU A 358 -1.87 6.17 -11.67
CA LEU A 358 -3.04 5.49 -11.10
C LEU A 358 -3.84 6.44 -10.22
N TYR A 359 -3.17 7.21 -9.35
CA TYR A 359 -3.81 8.19 -8.47
C TYR A 359 -4.51 9.31 -9.27
N GLU A 360 -3.89 9.84 -10.32
CA GLU A 360 -4.50 10.84 -11.23
C GLU A 360 -5.78 10.32 -11.91
N ARG A 361 -5.94 9.00 -12.04
CA ARG A 361 -7.17 8.35 -12.53
C ARG A 361 -8.19 8.07 -11.42
N GLY A 362 -7.98 8.55 -10.21
CA GLY A 362 -8.85 8.34 -9.05
C GLY A 362 -8.72 6.96 -8.43
N LEU A 363 -7.63 6.22 -8.71
CA LEU A 363 -7.33 4.93 -8.12
C LEU A 363 -6.33 5.09 -6.97
N TYR A 364 -6.53 4.35 -5.89
CA TYR A 364 -5.66 4.38 -4.71
C TYR A 364 -4.69 3.21 -4.70
N ASN A 365 -3.42 3.47 -4.41
CA ASN A 365 -2.44 2.43 -4.21
C ASN A 365 -2.42 2.03 -2.72
N VAL A 366 -2.43 0.74 -2.44
CA VAL A 366 -2.60 0.19 -1.09
C VAL A 366 -1.35 -0.57 -0.66
N TYR A 367 -0.74 -0.15 0.44
CA TYR A 367 0.25 -0.94 1.16
C TYR A 367 -0.45 -1.91 2.10
N THR A 368 -0.07 -3.19 2.04
CA THR A 368 -0.55 -4.22 2.98
C THR A 368 0.59 -4.81 3.80
N PRO A 369 0.54 -4.70 5.15
CA PRO A 369 1.55 -5.29 6.03
C PRO A 369 1.40 -6.82 6.17
N TYR A 370 0.33 -7.40 5.64
CA TYR A 370 0.00 -8.83 5.75
C TYR A 370 0.60 -9.69 4.65
N SER A 371 1.27 -9.07 3.69
CA SER A 371 2.12 -9.72 2.69
C SER A 371 3.56 -9.35 3.01
N GLN A 372 4.34 -10.32 3.47
CA GLN A 372 5.69 -10.10 4.01
C GLN A 372 6.72 -10.91 3.25
N LEU A 373 7.77 -10.24 2.76
CA LEU A 373 8.85 -10.86 2.00
C LEU A 373 10.21 -10.27 2.43
N ILE A 374 11.27 -11.06 2.32
CA ILE A 374 12.64 -10.54 2.28
C ILE A 374 12.98 -10.22 0.83
N HIS A 375 13.62 -9.09 0.60
CA HIS A 375 14.21 -8.71 -0.67
C HIS A 375 15.71 -8.54 -0.49
N TYR A 376 16.48 -9.38 -1.17
CA TYR A 376 17.94 -9.48 -1.00
C TYR A 376 18.69 -8.35 -1.71
N GLU A 377 18.03 -7.31 -2.10
CA GLU A 377 18.42 -6.13 -2.88
C GLU A 377 19.90 -6.06 -3.29
N SER A 378 20.12 -5.73 -4.59
CA SER A 378 21.33 -5.05 -5.06
C SER A 378 22.60 -5.87 -5.32
N ILE A 379 22.50 -7.17 -5.55
CA ILE A 379 23.67 -7.88 -6.06
C ILE A 379 24.04 -7.42 -7.48
N SER A 380 23.08 -6.83 -8.21
CA SER A 380 23.29 -6.31 -9.56
C SER A 380 23.45 -4.78 -9.68
N ARG A 381 23.22 -4.00 -8.60
CA ARG A 381 23.24 -2.53 -8.63
C ARG A 381 24.50 -1.87 -8.05
N PHE A 382 25.37 -2.63 -7.38
CA PHE A 382 26.60 -2.07 -6.75
C PHE A 382 27.74 -1.74 -7.72
N GLU A 383 27.53 -1.84 -9.03
CA GLU A 383 28.46 -1.27 -10.01
C GLU A 383 28.10 0.21 -10.23
N ASP A 384 29.06 1.12 -10.13
CA ASP A 384 29.02 2.60 -10.08
C ASP A 384 28.09 3.35 -11.08
N LYS A 385 27.49 2.66 -12.03
CA LYS A 385 26.58 3.24 -13.04
C LYS A 385 25.15 3.49 -12.55
N GLY A 386 24.76 2.98 -11.38
CA GLY A 386 23.40 3.10 -10.84
C GLY A 386 23.06 4.51 -10.34
N LEU A 387 23.99 5.19 -9.68
CA LEU A 387 23.75 6.49 -9.05
C LEU A 387 23.48 7.61 -10.08
N GLU A 388 24.24 7.65 -11.15
CA GLU A 388 24.06 8.66 -12.21
C GLU A 388 22.73 8.48 -12.95
N SER A 389 22.32 7.23 -13.23
CA SER A 389 21.04 6.94 -13.86
C SER A 389 19.86 7.25 -12.94
N ASP A 390 19.98 7.03 -11.63
CA ASP A 390 18.96 7.34 -10.64
C ASP A 390 18.74 8.85 -10.54
N GLU A 391 19.82 9.65 -10.58
CA GLU A 391 19.73 11.12 -10.58
C GLU A 391 19.06 11.66 -11.85
N ILE A 392 19.42 11.14 -13.02
CA ILE A 392 18.77 11.50 -14.30
C ILE A 392 17.26 11.20 -14.25
N ASN A 393 16.89 10.04 -13.74
CA ASN A 393 15.48 9.66 -13.61
C ASN A 393 14.75 10.48 -12.53
N ALA A 394 15.41 10.89 -11.46
CA ALA A 394 14.87 11.81 -10.47
C ALA A 394 14.54 13.19 -11.08
N ILE A 395 15.43 13.71 -11.95
CA ILE A 395 15.20 14.96 -12.68
C ILE A 395 14.00 14.82 -13.62
N LYS A 396 13.89 13.70 -14.36
CA LYS A 396 12.73 13.43 -15.22
C LYS A 396 11.42 13.36 -14.42
N LEU A 397 11.46 12.71 -13.26
CA LEU A 397 10.29 12.57 -12.38
C LEU A 397 9.83 13.95 -11.85
N ARG A 398 10.77 14.78 -11.37
CA ARG A 398 10.49 16.16 -10.94
C ARG A 398 9.86 16.98 -12.06
N LYS A 399 10.42 16.91 -13.26
CA LYS A 399 9.88 17.62 -14.42
C LYS A 399 8.47 17.16 -14.81
N LYS A 400 8.18 15.86 -14.66
CA LYS A 400 6.89 15.29 -15.03
C LYS A 400 5.82 15.53 -13.99
N TRP A 401 6.19 15.53 -12.69
CA TRP A 401 5.26 15.56 -11.55
C TRP A 401 5.61 16.63 -10.49
N PRO A 402 5.86 17.90 -10.88
CA PRO A 402 6.29 18.94 -9.92
C PRO A 402 5.27 19.13 -8.79
N GLN A 403 3.96 19.02 -9.08
CA GLN A 403 2.88 19.21 -8.10
C GLN A 403 2.87 18.16 -6.97
N TYR A 404 3.58 17.05 -7.12
CA TYR A 404 3.70 16.00 -6.10
C TYR A 404 5.05 16.00 -5.39
N ILE A 405 6.08 16.59 -6.00
CA ILE A 405 7.46 16.51 -5.52
C ILE A 405 7.88 17.79 -4.81
N GLU A 406 7.38 18.94 -5.24
CA GLU A 406 7.75 20.27 -4.72
C GLU A 406 6.77 20.80 -3.65
N ARG A 407 6.04 19.91 -2.99
CA ARG A 407 5.07 20.26 -1.93
C ARG A 407 5.74 20.58 -0.60
#